data_d2103fdb97c5c8156e99e9e30a8e5ad9
#
_entry.id   d2103fdb97c5c8156e99e9e30a8e5ad9
#
_cell.length_a   1.000
_cell.length_b   1.000
_cell.length_c   1.000
_cell.angle_alpha   90.00
_cell.angle_beta   90.00
_cell.angle_gamma   90.00
#
_symmetry.space_group_name_H-M   'P 1'
#
loop_
_entity.id
_entity.type
_entity.pdbx_description
1 polymer ?
#
loop_
_entity_poly.entity_id
_entity_poly.type
_entity_poly.pdbx_seq_one_letter_code
_entity_poly.pdbx_strand_id
1 'polypeptide(L)'
;MLRASIRGAGLDNLRKALTEHLDFKTSGSFWGEQTNSIESVGWLNDTERERLEEDVKAGIKFVVYSYWTPIAWVRRDGEVYRVKQKFTNTTGRHKGFTHWLEEAA
;
A
#
# COMPACT_ATOMS: atom_id res chain seq x y z
N MET A 1 10.01 10.01 7.55
CA MET A 1 9.73 9.11 6.41
C MET A 1 10.95 8.25 6.11
N LEU A 2 10.75 6.93 6.01
CA LEU A 2 11.84 6.02 5.69
C LEU A 2 12.15 6.05 4.19
N ARG A 3 13.42 6.12 3.86
CA ARG A 3 13.87 5.89 2.50
C ARG A 3 14.06 4.39 2.31
N ALA A 4 13.41 3.85 1.31
CA ALA A 4 13.38 2.42 1.06
C ALA A 4 13.70 2.12 -0.40
N SER A 5 13.95 0.86 -0.72
CA SER A 5 14.07 0.42 -2.10
C SER A 5 13.61 -1.03 -2.21
N ILE A 6 13.32 -1.45 -3.45
CA ILE A 6 12.87 -2.81 -3.71
C ILE A 6 14.04 -3.79 -3.83
N ARG A 7 15.27 -3.30 -3.66
CA ARG A 7 16.47 -4.12 -3.70
C ARG A 7 17.59 -3.45 -2.91
N GLY A 8 18.63 -4.22 -2.59
CA GLY A 8 19.82 -3.69 -1.94
C GLY A 8 19.58 -3.30 -0.49
N ALA A 9 20.35 -2.32 -0.01
CA ALA A 9 20.35 -1.91 1.39
C ALA A 9 19.01 -1.30 1.84
N GLY A 10 18.25 -0.71 0.92
CA GLY A 10 16.95 -0.12 1.24
C GLY A 10 15.83 -1.12 1.44
N LEU A 11 16.07 -2.40 1.14
CA LEU A 11 15.04 -3.44 1.25
C LEU A 11 14.63 -3.70 2.70
N ASP A 12 15.57 -3.62 3.64
CA ASP A 12 15.26 -3.77 5.06
C ASP A 12 14.34 -2.65 5.56
N ASN A 13 14.56 -1.43 5.06
CA ASN A 13 13.70 -0.29 5.39
C ASN A 13 12.30 -0.47 4.81
N LEU A 14 12.21 -1.01 3.59
CA LEU A 14 10.92 -1.31 2.97
C LEU A 14 10.14 -2.32 3.81
N ARG A 15 10.80 -3.40 4.21
CA ARG A 15 10.17 -4.43 5.03
C ARG A 15 9.70 -3.86 6.36
N LYS A 16 10.55 -3.07 7.01
CA LYS A 16 10.19 -2.43 8.28
C LYS A 16 8.97 -1.52 8.12
N ALA A 17 8.98 -0.67 7.08
CA ALA A 17 7.89 0.25 6.85
C ALA A 17 6.56 -0.47 6.60
N LEU A 18 6.58 -1.52 5.79
CA LEU A 18 5.37 -2.29 5.51
C LEU A 18 4.89 -3.06 6.74
N THR A 19 5.78 -3.69 7.46
CA THR A 19 5.43 -4.45 8.66
C THR A 19 4.84 -3.56 9.76
N GLU A 20 5.42 -2.38 9.94
CA GLU A 20 5.04 -1.46 11.02
C GLU A 20 4.11 -0.34 10.57
N HIS A 21 3.71 -0.33 9.30
CA HIS A 21 2.84 0.69 8.71
C HIS A 21 3.42 2.10 8.88
N LEU A 22 4.67 2.27 8.51
CA LEU A 22 5.37 3.55 8.58
C LEU A 22 5.45 4.19 7.20
N ASP A 23 5.41 5.52 7.16
CA ASP A 23 5.59 6.26 5.92
C ASP A 23 6.91 5.88 5.28
N PHE A 24 6.87 5.55 4.00
CA PHE A 24 8.07 5.25 3.24
C PHE A 24 7.97 5.78 1.82
N LYS A 25 9.13 5.93 1.22
CA LYS A 25 9.27 6.41 -0.14
C LYS A 25 10.43 5.66 -0.79
N THR A 26 10.27 5.31 -2.05
CA THR A 26 11.36 4.76 -2.85
C THR A 26 11.78 5.82 -3.89
N SER A 27 12.85 5.54 -4.63
CA SER A 27 13.26 6.43 -5.73
C SER A 27 12.31 6.36 -6.91
N GLY A 28 11.42 5.36 -6.93
CA GLY A 28 10.44 5.17 -7.99
C GLY A 28 9.04 5.57 -7.55
N SER A 29 8.06 4.91 -8.15
CA SER A 29 6.65 5.22 -7.97
C SER A 29 5.96 4.35 -6.92
N PHE A 30 6.71 3.86 -5.96
CA PHE A 30 6.22 2.98 -4.90
C PHE A 30 6.43 3.66 -3.55
N TRP A 31 5.33 3.92 -2.84
CA TRP A 31 5.41 4.56 -1.52
C TRP A 31 4.21 4.14 -0.66
N GLY A 32 4.31 4.44 0.63
CA GLY A 32 3.22 4.21 1.56
C GLY A 32 3.13 5.35 2.56
N GLU A 33 1.92 5.62 3.03
CA GLU A 33 1.70 6.71 3.97
C GLU A 33 0.61 6.38 4.98
N GLN A 34 0.84 6.85 6.18
CA GLN A 34 -0.19 6.86 7.22
C GLN A 34 -1.16 7.98 6.87
N THR A 35 -2.42 7.63 6.70
CA THR A 35 -3.44 8.58 6.28
C THR A 35 -4.82 8.03 6.56
N ASN A 36 -5.80 8.91 6.69
CA ASN A 36 -7.21 8.54 6.79
C ASN A 36 -7.99 8.84 5.52
N SER A 37 -7.30 9.22 4.46
CA SER A 37 -7.92 9.57 3.18
C SER A 37 -7.09 9.06 2.01
N ILE A 38 -7.70 9.05 0.82
CA ILE A 38 -7.06 8.56 -0.40
C ILE A 38 -6.75 9.74 -1.31
N GLU A 39 -5.51 9.81 -1.80
CA GLU A 39 -5.09 10.87 -2.72
C GLU A 39 -5.49 10.60 -4.16
N SER A 40 -5.55 9.32 -4.54
CA SER A 40 -5.82 8.93 -5.91
C SER A 40 -6.33 7.50 -5.93
N VAL A 41 -7.23 7.20 -6.87
CA VAL A 41 -7.68 5.83 -7.12
C VAL A 41 -6.91 5.18 -8.27
N GLY A 42 -6.13 5.97 -9.02
CA GLY A 42 -5.29 5.48 -10.11
C GLY A 42 -6.05 4.59 -11.07
N TRP A 43 -5.51 3.41 -11.31
CA TRP A 43 -6.05 2.45 -12.28
C TRP A 43 -6.94 1.37 -11.66
N LEU A 44 -7.45 1.57 -10.46
CA LEU A 44 -8.34 0.57 -9.85
C LEU A 44 -9.61 0.39 -10.69
N ASN A 45 -10.01 -0.87 -10.87
CA ASN A 45 -11.29 -1.18 -11.51
C ASN A 45 -12.45 -0.90 -10.55
N ASP A 46 -13.67 -0.99 -11.05
CA ASP A 46 -14.86 -0.62 -10.28
C ASP A 46 -15.02 -1.45 -9.00
N THR A 47 -14.75 -2.75 -9.07
CA THR A 47 -14.85 -3.64 -7.91
C THR A 47 -13.89 -3.21 -6.80
N GLU A 48 -12.64 -2.91 -7.15
CA GLU A 48 -11.64 -2.49 -6.18
C GLU A 48 -11.94 -1.08 -5.63
N ARG A 49 -12.46 -0.20 -6.47
CA ARG A 49 -12.86 1.15 -6.03
C ARG A 49 -14.00 1.07 -5.02
N GLU A 50 -14.99 0.21 -5.25
CA GLU A 50 -16.08 0.01 -4.30
C GLU A 50 -15.57 -0.47 -2.95
N ARG A 51 -14.64 -1.42 -2.96
CA ARG A 51 -14.03 -1.92 -1.72
C ARG A 51 -13.27 -0.80 -1.01
N LEU A 52 -12.52 0.00 -1.75
CA LEU A 52 -11.79 1.13 -1.19
C LEU A 52 -12.75 2.13 -0.53
N GLU A 53 -13.84 2.48 -1.22
CA GLU A 53 -14.83 3.41 -0.68
C GLU A 53 -15.42 2.89 0.63
N GLU A 54 -15.75 1.61 0.69
CA GLU A 54 -16.26 0.99 1.92
C GLU A 54 -15.24 1.07 3.04
N ASP A 55 -13.97 0.78 2.75
CA ASP A 55 -12.92 0.78 3.76
C ASP A 55 -12.59 2.19 4.23
N VAL A 56 -12.64 3.18 3.34
CA VAL A 56 -12.46 4.59 3.73
C VAL A 56 -13.57 5.01 4.69
N LYS A 57 -14.81 4.63 4.41
CA LYS A 57 -15.93 4.94 5.31
C LYS A 57 -15.77 4.26 6.68
N ALA A 58 -15.27 3.04 6.69
CA ALA A 58 -15.00 2.33 7.95
C ALA A 58 -13.80 2.91 8.70
N GLY A 59 -12.91 3.58 7.98
CA GLY A 59 -11.69 4.16 8.53
C GLY A 59 -10.46 3.39 8.09
N ILE A 60 -9.53 4.09 7.47
CA ILE A 60 -8.22 3.54 7.09
C ILE A 60 -7.13 4.27 7.87
N LYS A 61 -5.95 3.65 7.94
CA LYS A 61 -4.81 4.26 8.65
C LYS A 61 -3.51 4.22 7.85
N PHE A 62 -3.44 3.42 6.78
CA PHE A 62 -2.22 3.28 5.98
C PHE A 62 -2.58 2.85 4.57
N VAL A 63 -1.94 3.45 3.57
CA VAL A 63 -2.16 3.12 2.16
C VAL A 63 -0.83 2.95 1.46
N VAL A 64 -0.74 1.93 0.61
CA VAL A 64 0.44 1.67 -0.22
C VAL A 64 0.06 1.92 -1.67
N TYR A 65 0.86 2.75 -2.34
CA TYR A 65 0.63 3.15 -3.73
C TYR A 65 1.71 2.63 -4.67
N SER A 66 1.31 2.31 -5.88
CA SER A 66 2.20 2.08 -7.01
C SER A 66 1.68 2.89 -8.20
N TYR A 67 2.48 3.83 -8.69
CA TYR A 67 2.09 4.72 -9.80
C TYR A 67 0.74 5.39 -9.53
N TRP A 68 0.58 5.95 -8.32
CA TRP A 68 -0.64 6.63 -7.88
C TRP A 68 -1.88 5.72 -7.78
N THR A 69 -1.69 4.41 -7.88
CA THR A 69 -2.77 3.43 -7.69
C THR A 69 -2.63 2.78 -6.33
N PRO A 70 -3.65 2.86 -5.47
CA PRO A 70 -3.64 2.12 -4.20
C PRO A 70 -3.59 0.61 -4.49
N ILE A 71 -2.59 -0.08 -4.00
CA ILE A 71 -2.45 -1.52 -4.22
C ILE A 71 -2.70 -2.33 -2.96
N ALA A 72 -2.70 -1.67 -1.81
CA ALA A 72 -3.05 -2.27 -0.53
C ALA A 72 -3.32 -1.17 0.49
N TRP A 73 -4.14 -1.47 1.47
CA TRP A 73 -4.39 -0.52 2.56
C TRP A 73 -4.72 -1.27 3.84
N VAL A 74 -4.55 -0.56 4.94
CA VAL A 74 -4.82 -1.09 6.27
C VAL A 74 -5.94 -0.28 6.90
N ARG A 75 -6.98 -0.94 7.37
CA ARG A 75 -8.09 -0.30 8.06
C ARG A 75 -7.67 0.08 9.47
N ARG A 76 -8.43 0.97 10.06
CA ARG A 76 -8.19 1.42 11.44
C ARG A 76 -8.32 0.27 12.43
N ASP A 77 -9.15 -0.74 12.12
CA ASP A 77 -9.31 -1.93 12.94
C ASP A 77 -8.17 -2.95 12.76
N GLY A 78 -7.21 -2.66 11.87
CA GLY A 78 -6.05 -3.51 11.64
C GLY A 78 -6.19 -4.45 10.46
N GLU A 79 -7.37 -4.55 9.86
CA GLU A 79 -7.56 -5.43 8.70
C GLU A 79 -6.77 -4.92 7.50
N VAL A 80 -6.03 -5.81 6.85
CA VAL A 80 -5.25 -5.51 5.66
C VAL A 80 -6.01 -5.97 4.42
N TYR A 81 -6.16 -5.08 3.46
CA TYR A 81 -6.71 -5.45 2.15
C TYR A 81 -5.62 -5.30 1.09
N ARG A 82 -5.45 -6.34 0.29
CA ARG A 82 -4.54 -6.34 -0.85
C ARG A 82 -5.37 -6.44 -2.12
N VAL A 83 -5.17 -5.48 -3.02
CA VAL A 83 -5.92 -5.41 -4.28
C VAL A 83 -5.67 -6.67 -5.10
N LYS A 84 -6.75 -7.26 -5.63
CA LYS A 84 -6.71 -8.52 -6.37
C LYS A 84 -6.55 -8.31 -7.87
N GLN A 85 -6.78 -7.09 -8.35
CA GLN A 85 -6.64 -6.74 -9.76
C GLN A 85 -5.22 -7.02 -10.25
N LYS A 86 -5.10 -7.52 -11.46
CA LYS A 86 -3.80 -7.72 -12.10
C LYS A 86 -3.32 -6.43 -12.74
N PHE A 87 -2.05 -6.14 -12.59
CA PHE A 87 -1.42 -4.95 -13.15
C PHE A 87 -0.24 -5.33 -14.03
N THR A 88 0.40 -4.31 -14.63
CA THR A 88 1.63 -4.50 -15.40
C THR A 88 2.76 -5.01 -14.51
N ASN A 89 3.87 -5.42 -15.14
CA ASN A 89 4.99 -6.06 -14.46
C ASN A 89 5.52 -5.28 -13.25
N THR A 90 5.72 -3.98 -13.39
CA THR A 90 6.28 -3.17 -12.30
C THR A 90 5.33 -3.09 -11.11
N THR A 91 4.06 -2.76 -11.37
CA THR A 91 3.06 -2.70 -10.29
C THR A 91 2.81 -4.09 -9.70
N GLY A 92 2.84 -5.14 -10.52
CA GLY A 92 2.75 -6.51 -10.04
C GLY A 92 3.86 -6.86 -9.08
N ARG A 93 5.09 -6.39 -9.35
CA ARG A 93 6.22 -6.58 -8.44
C ARG A 93 6.00 -5.82 -7.13
N HIS A 94 5.52 -4.58 -7.21
CA HIS A 94 5.20 -3.80 -6.01
C HIS A 94 4.14 -4.49 -5.16
N LYS A 95 3.09 -5.04 -5.79
CA LYS A 95 2.07 -5.81 -5.09
C LYS A 95 2.67 -6.98 -4.31
N GLY A 96 3.67 -7.64 -4.87
CA GLY A 96 4.34 -8.75 -4.20
C GLY A 96 4.90 -8.37 -2.83
N PHE A 97 5.38 -7.15 -2.67
CA PHE A 97 5.91 -6.70 -1.38
C PHE A 97 4.82 -6.45 -0.34
N THR A 98 3.57 -6.28 -0.75
CA THR A 98 2.48 -6.02 0.20
C THR A 98 2.19 -7.20 1.12
N HIS A 99 2.77 -8.38 0.85
CA HIS A 99 2.66 -9.50 1.77
C HIS A 99 3.32 -9.22 3.13
N TRP A 100 4.22 -8.22 3.18
CA TRP A 100 4.83 -7.80 4.44
C TRP A 100 3.94 -6.92 5.30
N LEU A 101 2.81 -6.42 4.76
CA LEU A 101 1.82 -5.74 5.58
C LEU A 101 1.25 -6.76 6.55
N GLU A 102 1.31 -6.45 7.83
CA GLU A 102 0.80 -7.34 8.86
C GLU A 102 -0.45 -6.76 9.49
N GLU A 103 -1.37 -7.65 9.82
CA GLU A 103 -2.58 -7.25 10.51
C GLU A 103 -2.24 -6.94 11.96
N ALA A 104 -2.86 -5.89 12.49
CA ALA A 104 -2.69 -5.56 13.90
C ALA A 104 -3.27 -6.69 14.75
N ALA A 105 -2.50 -7.07 15.73
CA ALA A 105 -2.94 -8.10 16.66
C ALA A 105 -4.13 -7.60 17.51
#